data_9e3bf66a8e6d1e060e5dabfae2c0d364
#
_entry.id   9e3bf66a8e6d1e060e5dabfae2c0d364
#
_cell.length_a   1.000
_cell.length_b   1.000
_cell.length_c   1.000
_cell.angle_alpha   90.00
_cell.angle_beta   90.00
_cell.angle_gamma   90.00
#
_symmetry.space_group_name_H-M   'P 1'
#
loop_
_entity.id
_entity.type
_entity.pdbx_description
1 polymer ?
#
loop_
_entity_poly.entity_id
_entity_poly.type
_entity_poly.pdbx_seq_one_letter_code
_entity_poly.pdbx_strand_id
1 'polypeptide(L)'
;MNQDNYRIEQDSMGERQIPASAYYGIQTLRAIENFPISGLKPLATYVDACILIKKAAAIANGNLGCIPKDISQAIVTAADEILQGNLRDQFVVDVYQ
;
A
#
# COMPACT_ATOMS: atom_id res chain seq x y z
N MET A 1 8.42 6.58 -26.40
CA MET A 1 8.38 6.61 -24.93
C MET A 1 7.24 7.50 -24.47
N ASN A 2 6.42 7.00 -23.62
CA ASN A 2 5.27 7.74 -23.15
C ASN A 2 5.60 8.39 -21.80
N GLN A 3 5.57 9.71 -21.73
CA GLN A 3 5.83 10.45 -20.50
C GLN A 3 4.72 10.28 -19.47
N ASP A 4 3.53 9.83 -19.90
CA ASP A 4 2.38 9.62 -19.02
C ASP A 4 2.50 8.37 -18.15
N ASN A 5 3.56 7.57 -18.33
CA ASN A 5 3.77 6.36 -17.57
C ASN A 5 4.15 6.61 -16.11
N TYR A 6 4.51 7.84 -15.78
CA TYR A 6 4.99 8.19 -14.45
C TYR A 6 4.25 9.40 -13.92
N ARG A 7 4.09 9.46 -12.61
CA ARG A 7 3.68 10.66 -11.92
C ARG A 7 4.78 11.08 -10.96
N ILE A 8 4.77 12.35 -10.56
CA ILE A 8 5.75 12.89 -9.61
C ILE A 8 5.08 13.05 -8.27
N GLU A 9 5.73 12.52 -7.22
CA GLU A 9 5.36 12.76 -5.83
C GLU A 9 6.54 13.38 -5.10
N GLN A 10 6.24 14.05 -4.00
CA GLN A 10 7.23 14.77 -3.22
C GLN A 10 7.05 14.46 -1.74
N ASP A 11 8.18 14.31 -1.04
CA ASP A 11 8.23 14.25 0.42
C ASP A 11 9.33 15.19 0.91
N SER A 12 9.68 15.11 2.20
CA SER A 12 10.73 15.97 2.78
C SER A 12 12.11 15.76 2.16
N MET A 13 12.33 14.65 1.47
CA MET A 13 13.62 14.32 0.85
C MET A 13 13.67 14.68 -0.64
N GLY A 14 12.60 15.23 -1.20
CA GLY A 14 12.55 15.67 -2.58
C GLY A 14 11.56 14.87 -3.41
N GLU A 15 11.69 15.02 -4.73
CA GLU A 15 10.77 14.42 -5.68
C GLU A 15 11.27 13.08 -6.19
N ARG A 16 10.31 12.22 -6.56
CA ARG A 16 10.58 10.96 -7.24
C ARG A 16 9.50 10.69 -8.28
N GLN A 17 9.88 9.99 -9.33
CA GLN A 17 8.94 9.48 -10.33
C GLN A 17 8.43 8.11 -9.91
N ILE A 18 7.12 7.97 -9.91
CA ILE A 18 6.46 6.72 -9.54
C ILE A 18 5.63 6.27 -10.74
N PRO A 19 5.55 4.97 -11.05
CA PRO A 19 4.67 4.52 -12.14
C PRO A 19 3.27 5.06 -11.94
N ALA A 20 2.70 5.66 -12.99
CA ALA A 20 1.40 6.34 -12.89
C ALA A 20 0.29 5.41 -12.41
N SER A 21 0.37 4.12 -12.75
CA SER A 21 -0.62 3.11 -12.38
C SER A 21 -0.40 2.52 -10.98
N ALA A 22 0.71 2.83 -10.31
CA ALA A 22 1.00 2.27 -9.00
C ALA A 22 0.05 2.82 -7.94
N TYR A 23 -0.41 1.96 -7.05
CA TYR A 23 -1.20 2.34 -5.89
C TYR A 23 -0.32 2.77 -4.72
N TYR A 24 0.93 2.28 -4.68
CA TYR A 24 1.87 2.73 -3.66
C TYR A 24 2.40 4.11 -4.00
N GLY A 25 2.96 4.78 -3.00
CA GLY A 25 3.48 6.13 -3.16
C GLY A 25 4.98 6.22 -2.98
N ILE A 26 5.45 7.46 -2.77
CA ILE A 26 6.88 7.79 -2.70
C ILE A 26 7.59 7.07 -1.53
N GLN A 27 6.91 6.84 -0.41
CA GLN A 27 7.52 6.17 0.73
C GLN A 27 7.88 4.73 0.39
N THR A 28 6.98 4.02 -0.25
CA THR A 28 7.24 2.65 -0.70
C THR A 28 8.32 2.63 -1.78
N LEU A 29 8.30 3.60 -2.70
CA LEU A 29 9.34 3.69 -3.72
C LEU A 29 10.71 3.83 -3.09
N ARG A 30 10.86 4.69 -2.07
CA ARG A 30 12.13 4.85 -1.37
C ARG A 30 12.56 3.57 -0.65
N ALA A 31 11.61 2.84 -0.10
CA ALA A 31 11.90 1.55 0.52
C ALA A 31 12.45 0.55 -0.49
N ILE A 32 11.88 0.52 -1.70
CA ILE A 32 12.39 -0.34 -2.79
C ILE A 32 13.82 0.05 -3.13
N GLU A 33 14.09 1.34 -3.24
CA GLU A 33 15.42 1.84 -3.59
C GLU A 33 16.45 1.55 -2.51
N ASN A 34 16.03 1.60 -1.24
CA ASN A 34 16.93 1.41 -0.11
C ASN A 34 17.22 -0.05 0.21
N PHE A 35 16.35 -0.96 -0.18
CA PHE A 35 16.46 -2.38 0.17
C PHE A 35 16.42 -3.29 -1.05
N PRO A 36 17.34 -3.12 -2.03
CA PRO A 36 17.43 -4.04 -3.16
C PRO A 36 18.30 -5.25 -2.77
N ILE A 37 17.84 -6.07 -1.82
CA ILE A 37 18.66 -7.06 -1.15
C ILE A 37 18.44 -8.45 -1.72
N SER A 38 17.21 -8.98 -1.60
CA SER A 38 16.95 -10.37 -1.96
C SER A 38 16.14 -10.53 -3.24
N GLY A 39 15.39 -9.51 -3.63
CA GLY A 39 14.41 -9.61 -4.69
C GLY A 39 13.15 -10.36 -4.29
N LEU A 40 13.05 -10.79 -3.03
CA LEU A 40 11.86 -11.47 -2.53
C LEU A 40 10.85 -10.46 -2.01
N LYS A 41 9.61 -10.64 -2.41
CA LYS A 41 8.49 -9.81 -1.96
C LYS A 41 7.80 -10.47 -0.76
N PRO A 42 6.98 -9.70 0.00
CA PRO A 42 6.26 -10.26 1.13
C PRO A 42 5.39 -11.45 0.72
N LEU A 43 5.33 -12.46 1.59
CA LEU A 43 4.47 -13.61 1.39
C LEU A 43 3.00 -13.17 1.38
N ALA A 44 2.20 -13.83 0.54
CA ALA A 44 0.77 -13.52 0.44
C ALA A 44 0.07 -13.66 1.79
N THR A 45 0.42 -14.68 2.58
CA THR A 45 -0.18 -14.88 3.91
C THR A 45 0.18 -13.76 4.87
N TYR A 46 1.39 -13.22 4.79
CA TYR A 46 1.79 -12.06 5.60
C TYR A 46 0.99 -10.81 5.22
N VAL A 47 0.85 -10.56 3.93
CA VAL A 47 0.05 -9.45 3.44
C VAL A 47 -1.40 -9.58 3.91
N ASP A 48 -1.99 -10.76 3.77
CA ASP A 48 -3.35 -11.02 4.22
C ASP A 48 -3.51 -10.76 5.72
N ALA A 49 -2.56 -11.19 6.54
CA ALA A 49 -2.62 -10.95 7.99
C ALA A 49 -2.59 -9.45 8.30
N CYS A 50 -1.72 -8.69 7.64
CA CYS A 50 -1.66 -7.23 7.83
C CYS A 50 -2.96 -6.56 7.41
N ILE A 51 -3.55 -6.98 6.29
CA ILE A 51 -4.79 -6.42 5.79
C ILE A 51 -5.96 -6.74 6.74
N LEU A 52 -6.01 -7.95 7.29
CA LEU A 52 -7.03 -8.32 8.25
C LEU A 52 -6.96 -7.44 9.51
N ILE A 53 -5.76 -7.16 10.00
CA ILE A 53 -5.57 -6.26 11.15
C ILE A 53 -6.08 -4.86 10.82
N LYS A 54 -5.75 -4.34 9.65
CA LYS A 54 -6.21 -3.02 9.24
C LYS A 54 -7.73 -2.96 9.07
N LYS A 55 -8.32 -4.00 8.52
CA LYS A 55 -9.77 -4.11 8.39
C LYS A 55 -10.44 -4.10 9.77
N ALA A 56 -9.95 -4.92 10.69
CA ALA A 56 -10.49 -4.98 12.05
C ALA A 56 -10.37 -3.63 12.76
N ALA A 57 -9.22 -2.98 12.62
CA ALA A 57 -9.00 -1.64 13.20
C ALA A 57 -9.95 -0.60 12.60
N ALA A 58 -10.19 -0.63 11.30
CA ALA A 58 -11.11 0.29 10.64
C ALA A 58 -12.54 0.11 11.16
N ILE A 59 -12.98 -1.14 11.30
CA ILE A 59 -14.32 -1.44 11.82
C ILE A 59 -14.45 -0.92 13.26
N ALA A 60 -13.48 -1.23 14.12
CA ALA A 60 -13.51 -0.82 15.51
C ALA A 60 -13.50 0.70 15.64
N ASN A 61 -12.61 1.37 14.93
CA ASN A 61 -12.49 2.83 14.98
C ASN A 61 -13.70 3.54 14.39
N GLY A 62 -14.31 2.97 13.36
CA GLY A 62 -15.56 3.48 12.81
C GLY A 62 -16.71 3.37 13.80
N ASN A 63 -16.82 2.23 14.48
CA ASN A 63 -17.86 2.00 15.48
C ASN A 63 -17.71 2.90 16.71
N LEU A 64 -16.47 3.22 17.08
CA LEU A 64 -16.18 4.08 18.22
C LEU A 64 -16.23 5.57 17.88
N GLY A 65 -16.42 5.91 16.61
CA GLY A 65 -16.43 7.31 16.16
C GLY A 65 -15.05 7.94 16.08
N CYS A 66 -13.97 7.14 16.13
CA CYS A 66 -12.59 7.66 16.02
C CYS A 66 -12.24 8.10 14.60
N ILE A 67 -12.92 7.54 13.62
CA ILE A 67 -12.84 7.96 12.21
C ILE A 67 -14.26 8.05 11.64
N PRO A 68 -14.48 8.88 10.61
CA PRO A 68 -15.77 8.96 9.95
C PRO A 68 -16.19 7.61 9.38
N LYS A 69 -17.49 7.32 9.38
CA LYS A 69 -17.99 6.02 8.91
C LYS A 69 -17.73 5.77 7.44
N ASP A 70 -17.78 6.80 6.62
CA ASP A 70 -17.47 6.68 5.19
C ASP A 70 -16.01 6.32 4.96
N ILE A 71 -15.11 6.85 5.75
CA ILE A 71 -13.68 6.49 5.70
C ILE A 71 -13.47 5.05 6.16
N SER A 72 -14.11 4.66 7.27
CA SER A 72 -14.07 3.28 7.77
C SER A 72 -14.55 2.30 6.70
N GLN A 73 -15.68 2.61 6.06
CA GLN A 73 -16.25 1.75 5.02
C GLN A 73 -15.32 1.66 3.80
N ALA A 74 -14.70 2.77 3.40
CA ALA A 74 -13.78 2.78 2.29
C ALA A 74 -12.56 1.88 2.57
N ILE A 75 -12.02 1.93 3.79
CA ILE A 75 -10.90 1.08 4.18
C ILE A 75 -11.31 -0.39 4.16
N VAL A 76 -12.48 -0.72 4.70
CA VAL A 76 -12.99 -2.11 4.71
C VAL A 76 -13.16 -2.63 3.28
N THR A 77 -13.75 -1.83 2.40
CA THR A 77 -13.94 -2.20 1.00
C THR A 77 -12.60 -2.45 0.30
N ALA A 78 -11.63 -1.59 0.51
CA ALA A 78 -10.29 -1.76 -0.06
C ALA A 78 -9.61 -3.01 0.50
N ALA A 79 -9.73 -3.25 1.80
CA ALA A 79 -9.17 -4.45 2.43
C ALA A 79 -9.76 -5.72 1.85
N ASP A 80 -11.08 -5.77 1.67
CA ASP A 80 -11.75 -6.93 1.09
C ASP A 80 -11.31 -7.18 -0.35
N GLU A 81 -11.08 -6.13 -1.12
CA GLU A 81 -10.58 -6.22 -2.48
C GLU A 81 -9.21 -6.91 -2.51
N ILE A 82 -8.31 -6.51 -1.61
CA ILE A 82 -6.98 -7.12 -1.51
C ILE A 82 -7.09 -8.58 -1.05
N LEU A 83 -7.93 -8.86 -0.05
CA LEU A 83 -8.11 -10.23 0.46
C LEU A 83 -8.68 -11.18 -0.59
N GLN A 84 -9.41 -10.65 -1.58
CA GLN A 84 -9.90 -11.43 -2.71
C GLN A 84 -8.82 -11.73 -3.75
N GLY A 85 -7.61 -11.22 -3.58
CA GLY A 85 -6.48 -11.50 -4.45
C GLY A 85 -6.13 -10.37 -5.41
N ASN A 86 -6.81 -9.24 -5.34
CA ASN A 86 -6.53 -8.09 -6.21
C ASN A 86 -5.35 -7.28 -5.67
N LEU A 87 -4.70 -6.52 -6.53
CA LEU A 87 -3.64 -5.57 -6.18
C LEU A 87 -2.40 -6.20 -5.52
N ARG A 88 -2.21 -7.50 -5.69
CA ARG A 88 -1.07 -8.21 -5.08
C ARG A 88 0.27 -7.72 -5.59
N ASP A 89 0.31 -7.26 -6.83
CA ASP A 89 1.50 -6.71 -7.46
C ASP A 89 1.92 -5.35 -6.88
N GLN A 90 1.11 -4.76 -6.00
CA GLN A 90 1.42 -3.49 -5.36
C GLN A 90 2.23 -3.63 -4.08
N PHE A 91 2.45 -4.84 -3.60
CA PHE A 91 3.25 -5.14 -2.40
C PHE A 91 4.65 -5.53 -2.84
N VAL A 92 5.49 -4.51 -3.03
CA VAL A 92 6.73 -4.62 -3.83
C VAL A 92 8.01 -4.47 -3.00
N VAL A 93 7.88 -4.24 -1.70
CA VAL A 93 9.05 -4.02 -0.83
C VAL A 93 9.73 -5.35 -0.52
N ASP A 94 11.07 -5.32 -0.46
CA ASP A 94 11.86 -6.51 -0.13
C ASP A 94 11.53 -7.00 1.28
N VAL A 95 11.54 -8.33 1.46
CA VAL A 95 11.23 -8.93 2.76
C VAL A 95 12.20 -8.52 3.87
N TYR A 96 13.38 -8.04 3.52
CA TYR A 96 14.39 -7.57 4.46
C TYR A 96 14.28 -6.08 4.78
N GLN A 97 13.26 -5.44 4.29
CA GLN A 97 13.00 -4.03 4.56
C GLN A 97 12.58 -3.80 6.02
#